data_3dbe2d52d5308c753339106ba512dd13
#
_entry.id   3dbe2d52d5308c753339106ba512dd13
#
_cell.length_a   1.000
_cell.length_b   1.000
_cell.length_c   1.000
_cell.angle_alpha   90.00
_cell.angle_beta   90.00
_cell.angle_gamma   90.00
#
_symmetry.space_group_name_H-M   'P 1'
#
loop_
_entity.id
_entity.type
_entity.pdbx_description
1 polymer ?
#
loop_
_entity_poly.entity_id
_entity_poly.type
_entity_poly.pdbx_seq_one_letter_code
_entity_poly.pdbx_strand_id
1 'polypeptide(L)'
;HLIDFKTMASYSWSRKFGRKYYDANASIHQELQMGTYGLALKEKFGRLDSMWLYYYNKDNSRMRAHQVPMQMLDRAKAFWTNVNEEHKKGLPMFREKFSPVEDWNCNYCRFLDHCNPPFFKKK
;
A
#
# COMPACT_ATOMS: atom_id res chain seq x y z
N HIS A 1 -17.33 10.20 -3.63
CA HIS A 1 -16.67 8.90 -3.81
C HIS A 1 -15.29 9.09 -4.41
N LEU A 2 -14.32 8.28 -3.95
CA LEU A 2 -12.99 8.18 -4.54
C LEU A 2 -12.86 6.83 -5.25
N ILE A 3 -12.52 6.87 -6.53
CA ILE A 3 -12.35 5.66 -7.35
C ILE A 3 -10.97 5.70 -7.99
N ASP A 4 -10.24 4.59 -7.91
CA ASP A 4 -8.96 4.41 -8.59
C ASP A 4 -8.93 3.09 -9.35
N PHE A 5 -8.35 3.11 -10.54
CA PHE A 5 -8.27 1.95 -11.44
C PHE A 5 -6.88 1.33 -11.40
N LYS A 6 -6.82 0.03 -11.21
CA LYS A 6 -5.57 -0.75 -11.18
C LYS A 6 -5.61 -1.86 -12.22
N THR A 7 -4.58 -1.94 -13.02
CA THR A 7 -4.36 -3.09 -13.90
C THR A 7 -3.41 -4.09 -13.26
N MET A 8 -3.59 -5.36 -13.50
CA MET A 8 -2.71 -6.41 -12.99
C MET A 8 -2.69 -7.64 -13.88
N ALA A 9 -1.60 -8.41 -13.78
CA ALA A 9 -1.48 -9.71 -14.40
C ALA A 9 -2.20 -10.80 -13.57
N SER A 10 -2.46 -11.95 -14.20
CA SER A 10 -3.15 -13.09 -13.58
C SER A 10 -2.48 -13.60 -12.30
N TYR A 11 -1.16 -13.55 -12.20
CA TYR A 11 -0.45 -13.93 -10.98
C TYR A 11 -0.84 -13.03 -9.79
N SER A 12 -0.77 -11.71 -9.97
CA SER A 12 -1.15 -10.74 -8.93
C SER A 12 -2.64 -10.81 -8.59
N TRP A 13 -3.48 -11.09 -9.60
CA TRP A 13 -4.90 -11.34 -9.43
C TRP A 13 -5.16 -12.54 -8.53
N SER A 14 -4.45 -13.65 -8.76
CA SER A 14 -4.59 -14.87 -7.98
C SER A 14 -4.16 -14.69 -6.53
N ARG A 15 -3.13 -13.91 -6.27
CA ARG A 15 -2.72 -13.56 -4.91
C ARG A 15 -3.76 -12.71 -4.19
N LYS A 16 -4.42 -11.83 -4.89
CA LYS A 16 -5.41 -10.90 -4.30
C LYS A 16 -6.80 -11.50 -4.16
N PHE A 17 -7.23 -12.30 -5.11
CA PHE A 17 -8.60 -12.77 -5.23
C PHE A 17 -8.74 -14.29 -5.39
N GLY A 18 -7.65 -15.00 -5.55
CA GLY A 18 -7.62 -16.44 -5.73
C GLY A 18 -7.77 -17.17 -4.39
N ARG A 19 -8.30 -18.41 -4.44
CA ARG A 19 -8.43 -19.25 -3.25
C ARG A 19 -7.09 -19.87 -2.82
N LYS A 20 -6.29 -20.33 -3.79
CA LYS A 20 -5.04 -21.09 -3.55
C LYS A 20 -3.87 -20.22 -3.13
N TYR A 21 -3.77 -19.02 -3.67
CA TYR A 21 -2.62 -18.12 -3.48
C TYR A 21 -3.02 -16.80 -2.80
N TYR A 22 -4.15 -16.80 -2.10
CA TYR A 22 -4.66 -15.61 -1.43
C TYR A 22 -3.64 -15.07 -0.41
N ASP A 23 -3.40 -13.78 -0.51
CA ASP A 23 -2.56 -13.03 0.42
C ASP A 23 -3.37 -11.83 0.93
N ALA A 24 -3.72 -11.85 2.20
CA ALA A 24 -4.52 -10.80 2.84
C ALA A 24 -3.86 -9.40 2.75
N ASN A 25 -2.52 -9.36 2.62
CA ASN A 25 -1.76 -8.12 2.53
C ASN A 25 -1.54 -7.62 1.09
N ALA A 26 -1.96 -8.40 0.08
CA ALA A 26 -1.71 -8.05 -1.33
C ALA A 26 -2.32 -6.72 -1.78
N SER A 27 -3.28 -6.18 -1.03
CA SER A 27 -3.95 -4.89 -1.32
C SER A 27 -3.46 -3.73 -0.47
N ILE A 28 -2.71 -3.98 0.60
CA ILE A 28 -2.52 -3.00 1.68
C ILE A 28 -1.83 -1.70 1.22
N HIS A 29 -0.86 -1.80 0.30
CA HIS A 29 -0.21 -0.61 -0.25
C HIS A 29 -1.16 0.25 -1.08
N GLN A 30 -2.03 -0.40 -1.85
CA GLN A 30 -3.02 0.30 -2.67
C GLN A 30 -4.13 0.89 -1.81
N GLU A 31 -4.52 0.21 -0.74
CA GLU A 31 -5.46 0.72 0.25
C GLU A 31 -4.88 1.91 1.01
N LEU A 32 -3.60 1.87 1.39
CA LEU A 32 -2.90 3.00 2.01
C LEU A 32 -2.79 4.20 1.07
N GLN A 33 -2.54 3.96 -0.22
CA GLN A 33 -2.58 5.00 -1.26
C GLN A 33 -3.97 5.64 -1.34
N MET A 34 -5.03 4.82 -1.32
CA MET A 34 -6.41 5.31 -1.30
C MET A 34 -6.72 6.13 -0.05
N GLY A 35 -6.26 5.67 1.12
CA GLY A 35 -6.35 6.43 2.36
C GLY A 35 -5.69 7.80 2.26
N THR A 36 -4.50 7.86 1.65
CA THR A 36 -3.75 9.11 1.43
C THR A 36 -4.52 10.08 0.52
N TYR A 37 -5.02 9.59 -0.61
CA TYR A 37 -5.86 10.40 -1.52
C TYR A 37 -7.17 10.83 -0.86
N GLY A 38 -7.77 9.93 -0.08
CA GLY A 38 -8.99 10.19 0.67
C GLY A 38 -8.84 11.30 1.70
N LEU A 39 -7.70 11.38 2.39
CA LEU A 39 -7.40 12.48 3.32
C LEU A 39 -7.39 13.82 2.58
N ALA A 40 -6.67 13.91 1.47
CA ALA A 40 -6.60 15.14 0.68
C ALA A 40 -7.98 15.57 0.13
N LEU A 41 -8.78 14.61 -0.35
CA LEU A 41 -10.13 14.91 -0.84
C LEU A 41 -11.08 15.33 0.28
N LYS A 42 -11.01 14.68 1.44
CA LYS A 42 -11.82 15.03 2.60
C LYS A 42 -11.49 16.43 3.10
N GLU A 43 -10.21 16.80 3.12
CA GLU A 43 -9.77 18.16 3.47
C GLU A 43 -10.30 19.18 2.45
N LYS A 44 -10.16 18.90 1.15
CA LYS A 44 -10.57 19.83 0.08
C LYS A 44 -12.06 20.01 -0.03
N PHE A 45 -12.86 18.95 0.13
CA PHE A 45 -14.31 18.95 -0.14
C PHE A 45 -15.18 18.78 1.11
N GLY A 46 -14.58 18.63 2.30
CA GLY A 46 -15.28 18.47 3.58
C GLY A 46 -15.92 17.10 3.80
N ARG A 47 -16.05 16.25 2.77
CA ARG A 47 -16.69 14.93 2.86
C ARG A 47 -16.05 13.91 1.93
N LEU A 48 -16.12 12.65 2.33
CA LEU A 48 -15.78 11.48 1.52
C LEU A 48 -16.67 10.32 1.96
N ASP A 49 -17.52 9.84 1.07
CA ASP A 49 -18.53 8.83 1.41
C ASP A 49 -18.01 7.40 1.25
N SER A 50 -17.16 7.16 0.27
CA SER A 50 -16.56 5.84 0.05
C SER A 50 -15.30 5.91 -0.81
N MET A 51 -14.50 4.85 -0.72
CA MET A 51 -13.29 4.64 -1.53
C MET A 51 -13.37 3.29 -2.21
N TRP A 52 -13.01 3.22 -3.49
CA TRP A 52 -13.09 2.02 -4.31
C TRP A 52 -11.86 1.83 -5.18
N LEU A 53 -11.35 0.59 -5.21
CA LEU A 53 -10.34 0.13 -6.15
C LEU A 53 -11.01 -0.77 -7.21
N TYR A 54 -10.90 -0.38 -8.46
CA TYR A 54 -11.37 -1.18 -9.58
C TYR A 54 -10.20 -1.87 -10.24
N TYR A 55 -10.15 -3.18 -10.10
CA TYR A 55 -9.09 -4.02 -10.65
C TYR A 55 -9.48 -4.58 -12.00
N TYR A 56 -8.57 -4.45 -12.95
CA TYR A 56 -8.69 -5.05 -14.28
C TYR A 56 -7.54 -6.05 -14.48
N ASN A 57 -7.89 -7.30 -14.75
CA ASN A 57 -6.93 -8.33 -15.12
C ASN A 57 -6.66 -8.25 -16.62
N LYS A 58 -5.47 -7.82 -16.99
CA LYS A 58 -5.07 -7.57 -18.39
C LYS A 58 -4.92 -8.86 -19.23
N ASP A 59 -4.77 -10.03 -18.59
CA ASP A 59 -4.56 -11.29 -19.30
C ASP A 59 -5.89 -11.96 -19.70
N ASN A 60 -6.98 -11.69 -19.00
CA ASN A 60 -8.27 -12.34 -19.23
C ASN A 60 -9.47 -11.38 -19.17
N SER A 61 -9.23 -10.08 -19.15
CA SER A 61 -10.24 -9.01 -19.16
C SER A 61 -11.26 -9.06 -18.01
N ARG A 62 -10.96 -9.75 -16.91
CA ARG A 62 -11.82 -9.77 -15.73
C ARG A 62 -11.70 -8.48 -14.96
N MET A 63 -12.82 -8.02 -14.43
CA MET A 63 -12.90 -6.84 -13.57
C MET A 63 -13.42 -7.21 -12.18
N ARG A 64 -12.96 -6.50 -11.16
CA ARG A 64 -13.47 -6.61 -9.79
C ARG A 64 -13.36 -5.28 -9.07
N ALA A 65 -14.45 -4.88 -8.42
CA ALA A 65 -14.47 -3.77 -7.49
C ALA A 65 -14.09 -4.26 -6.08
N HIS A 66 -13.30 -3.45 -5.37
CA HIS A 66 -12.93 -3.65 -3.99
C HIS A 66 -13.18 -2.37 -3.22
N GLN A 67 -14.07 -2.42 -2.24
CA GLN A 67 -14.31 -1.29 -1.37
C GLN A 67 -13.18 -1.19 -0.34
N VAL A 68 -12.53 -0.04 -0.30
CA VAL A 68 -11.48 0.25 0.68
C VAL A 68 -12.13 0.71 1.99
N PRO A 69 -11.80 0.09 3.12
CA PRO A 69 -12.35 0.49 4.42
C PRO A 69 -12.01 1.94 4.75
N MET A 70 -12.96 2.69 5.30
CA MET A 70 -12.76 4.10 5.68
C MET A 70 -11.70 4.27 6.79
N GLN A 71 -11.43 3.23 7.58
CA GLN A 71 -10.32 3.20 8.55
C GLN A 71 -8.94 3.41 7.91
N MET A 72 -8.84 3.23 6.59
CA MET A 72 -7.59 3.52 5.87
C MET A 72 -7.23 5.01 5.87
N LEU A 73 -8.17 5.91 6.13
CA LEU A 73 -7.88 7.33 6.37
C LEU A 73 -7.01 7.51 7.62
N ASP A 74 -7.40 6.87 8.72
CA ASP A 74 -6.65 6.98 9.97
C ASP A 74 -5.26 6.31 9.86
N ARG A 75 -5.21 5.16 9.18
CA ARG A 75 -3.94 4.49 8.88
C ARG A 75 -3.02 5.34 8.02
N ALA A 76 -3.53 5.99 6.99
CA ALA A 76 -2.75 6.90 6.14
C ALA A 76 -2.26 8.11 6.93
N LYS A 77 -3.10 8.68 7.79
CA LYS A 77 -2.71 9.78 8.67
C LYS A 77 -1.58 9.38 9.61
N ALA A 78 -1.71 8.23 10.29
CA ALA A 78 -0.67 7.71 11.18
C ALA A 78 0.64 7.44 10.41
N PHE A 79 0.56 6.84 9.22
CA PHE A 79 1.70 6.59 8.35
C PHE A 79 2.47 7.89 8.05
N TRP A 80 1.78 8.91 7.56
CA TRP A 80 2.43 10.18 7.19
C TRP A 80 2.93 10.98 8.40
N THR A 81 2.25 10.88 9.55
CA THR A 81 2.74 11.45 10.81
C THR A 81 4.07 10.82 11.18
N ASN A 82 4.17 9.50 11.18
CA ASN A 82 5.40 8.79 11.48
C ASN A 82 6.53 9.11 10.49
N VAL A 83 6.21 9.17 9.19
CA VAL A 83 7.18 9.57 8.15
C VAL A 83 7.76 10.95 8.45
N ASN A 84 6.91 11.92 8.77
CA ASN A 84 7.34 13.28 9.07
C ASN A 84 8.18 13.35 10.36
N GLU A 85 7.83 12.59 11.39
CA GLU A 85 8.59 12.53 12.63
C GLU A 85 9.99 11.94 12.43
N GLU A 86 10.08 10.81 11.71
CA GLU A 86 11.36 10.18 11.39
C GLU A 86 12.22 11.10 10.50
N HIS A 87 11.61 11.77 9.53
CA HIS A 87 12.31 12.74 8.69
C HIS A 87 12.90 13.90 9.52
N LYS A 88 12.15 14.44 10.48
CA LYS A 88 12.64 15.50 11.39
C LYS A 88 13.82 15.04 12.25
N LYS A 89 13.88 13.76 12.60
CA LYS A 89 15.00 13.18 13.35
C LYS A 89 16.23 12.91 12.48
N GLY A 90 16.12 13.05 11.15
CA GLY A 90 17.19 12.72 10.21
C GLY A 90 17.50 11.22 10.13
N LEU A 91 16.59 10.36 10.61
CA LEU A 91 16.78 8.92 10.61
C LEU A 91 16.26 8.31 9.31
N PRO A 92 16.93 7.25 8.79
CA PRO A 92 16.37 6.49 7.68
C PRO A 92 15.06 5.83 8.12
N MET A 93 14.07 5.84 7.24
CA MET A 93 12.80 5.19 7.48
C MET A 93 12.98 3.67 7.50
N PHE A 94 12.70 3.05 8.63
CA PHE A 94 12.73 1.60 8.75
C PHE A 94 11.42 1.01 8.23
N ARG A 95 11.55 0.01 7.43
CA ARG A 95 10.52 -0.74 6.76
C ARG A 95 9.37 -1.21 7.67
N GLU A 96 9.67 -1.67 8.87
CA GLU A 96 8.69 -2.20 9.82
C GLU A 96 7.69 -1.18 10.32
N LYS A 97 8.08 0.10 10.35
CA LYS A 97 7.22 1.18 10.81
C LYS A 97 6.24 1.66 9.75
N PHE A 98 6.55 1.45 8.46
CA PHE A 98 5.91 2.18 7.38
C PHE A 98 5.27 1.32 6.30
N SER A 99 5.63 0.05 6.21
CA SER A 99 5.15 -0.80 5.14
C SER A 99 4.91 -2.23 5.60
N PRO A 100 3.85 -2.88 5.14
CA PRO A 100 3.78 -4.33 5.16
C PRO A 100 4.94 -4.85 4.33
N VAL A 101 5.67 -5.69 4.97
CA VAL A 101 6.97 -6.13 4.53
C VAL A 101 6.90 -6.98 3.28
N GLU A 102 7.54 -6.52 2.22
CA GLU A 102 7.94 -7.37 1.11
C GLU A 102 9.47 -7.44 1.09
N ASP A 103 10.05 -8.52 1.62
CA ASP A 103 11.51 -8.72 1.76
C ASP A 103 12.27 -8.60 0.45
N TRP A 104 11.63 -8.93 -0.66
CA TRP A 104 12.22 -8.85 -1.98
C TRP A 104 12.64 -7.43 -2.38
N ASN A 105 11.97 -6.39 -1.89
CA ASN A 105 12.34 -5.00 -2.18
C ASN A 105 13.75 -4.67 -1.71
N CYS A 106 14.19 -5.24 -0.59
CA CYS A 106 15.54 -5.02 -0.07
C CYS A 106 16.61 -5.62 -0.98
N ASN A 107 16.31 -6.71 -1.68
CA ASN A 107 17.27 -7.37 -2.59
C ASN A 107 17.65 -6.48 -3.79
N TYR A 108 16.80 -5.53 -4.16
CA TYR A 108 17.00 -4.60 -5.27
C TYR A 108 17.27 -3.16 -4.81
N CYS A 109 17.40 -2.94 -3.50
CA CYS A 109 17.59 -1.62 -2.94
C CYS A 109 19.05 -1.18 -3.06
N ARG A 110 19.30 -0.05 -3.72
CA ARG A 110 20.64 0.53 -3.85
C ARG A 110 21.23 0.99 -2.51
N PHE A 111 20.38 1.22 -1.52
CA PHE A 111 20.77 1.68 -0.19
C PHE A 111 20.88 0.56 0.84
N LEU A 112 20.82 -0.71 0.41
CA LEU A 112 20.84 -1.84 1.33
C LEU A 112 22.04 -1.83 2.28
N ASP A 113 23.24 -1.53 1.75
CA ASP A 113 24.48 -1.51 2.53
C ASP A 113 24.52 -0.36 3.55
N HIS A 114 23.78 0.73 3.31
CA HIS A 114 23.68 1.88 4.22
C HIS A 114 22.49 1.78 5.18
N CYS A 115 21.43 1.06 4.78
CA CYS A 115 20.21 0.93 5.57
C CYS A 115 20.36 -0.07 6.72
N ASN A 116 21.19 -1.09 6.55
CA ASN A 116 21.45 -2.18 7.49
C ASN A 116 20.22 -2.56 8.34
N PRO A 117 19.10 -2.95 7.72
CA PRO A 117 17.89 -3.24 8.46
C PRO A 117 18.12 -4.43 9.39
N PRO A 118 17.71 -4.36 10.67
CA PRO A 118 18.03 -5.34 11.70
C PRO A 118 17.54 -6.76 11.40
N PHE A 119 16.70 -6.93 10.37
CA PHE A 119 16.11 -8.22 9.98
C PHE A 119 16.62 -8.76 8.65
N PHE A 120 17.48 -8.04 7.96
CA PHE A 120 18.02 -8.49 6.69
C PHE A 120 19.27 -9.34 6.91
N LYS A 121 19.10 -10.65 6.93
CA LYS A 121 20.24 -11.56 6.80
C LYS A 121 20.55 -11.67 5.31
N LYS A 122 21.69 -11.12 4.85
CA LYS A 122 22.25 -11.46 3.54
C LYS A 122 22.33 -12.99 3.46
N LYS A 123 21.60 -13.58 2.51
CA LYS A 123 21.78 -14.98 2.14
C LYS A 123 23.08 -15.15 1.37
#